data_af15aff04af3591f7e3b7babd39d133e
#
_entry.id   af15aff04af3591f7e3b7babd39d133e
#
_cell.length_a   1.000
_cell.length_b   1.000
_cell.length_c   1.000
_cell.angle_alpha   90.00
_cell.angle_beta   90.00
_cell.angle_gamma   90.00
#
_symmetry.space_group_name_H-M   'P 1'
#
loop_
_entity.id
_entity.type
_entity.pdbx_description
1 polymer ?
#
loop_
_entity_poly.entity_id
_entity_poly.type
_entity_poly.pdbx_seq_one_letter_code
_entity_poly.pdbx_strand_id
1 'polypeptide(L)'
;MNALVSPTSAQSRHEGTWLPIRGSAVAATRLALLGTGTVGSAFVARYQRLHEDNRTLPSLHWIANARGQVPCDSDVCAALRAAVSMPRREAVCDPDLSTLTAGDVVVDATASDAVAAQHPAWLARGLHVVTANKRGNGGDLARAQAIAGLHGCTARYGDSATVGAGLPLLQAIRALVAGGDRIHAVEGLLSGSMGWLFDRYDGMRPFSGFVREARAAGYTEPDPRLDLGGEDVMRKLLILARAAGIPLEASDVQVDSLLPASLAKAAPDAVDARLASLDAPLRESYQRAWRDGARLRFVGAFQRGVDGACRASVGLRALPAAHPLCGGSGTDNRVAIRSCRYAGQPLVIQGPGAGAEVTAAALLDDVLRVTAAMGEVRSR
;
A
#
# COMPACT_ATOMS: atom_id res chain seq x y z
N MET A 1 37.23 18.03 -55.20
CA MET A 1 36.12 18.97 -54.94
C MET A 1 34.95 18.16 -54.39
N ASN A 2 34.89 17.98 -53.13
CA ASN A 2 33.75 17.28 -52.43
C ASN A 2 33.09 18.29 -51.50
N ALA A 3 31.86 18.61 -51.78
CA ALA A 3 31.01 19.48 -50.95
C ALA A 3 30.43 18.64 -49.79
N LEU A 4 30.71 19.05 -48.58
CA LEU A 4 30.08 18.56 -47.34
C LEU A 4 28.66 19.16 -47.21
N VAL A 5 27.66 18.30 -47.19
CA VAL A 5 26.29 18.65 -46.87
C VAL A 5 26.08 18.35 -45.36
N SER A 6 25.81 19.38 -44.56
CA SER A 6 25.43 19.26 -43.15
C SER A 6 23.95 18.85 -43.05
N PRO A 7 23.58 17.90 -42.15
CA PRO A 7 22.17 17.62 -41.90
C PRO A 7 21.63 18.56 -40.81
N THR A 8 20.63 19.36 -41.19
CA THR A 8 19.83 20.16 -40.29
C THR A 8 18.91 19.23 -39.48
N SER A 9 19.13 19.11 -38.19
CA SER A 9 18.27 18.37 -37.30
C SER A 9 16.99 19.18 -36.97
N ALA A 10 15.89 18.81 -37.60
CA ALA A 10 14.58 19.24 -37.16
C ALA A 10 14.12 18.36 -35.99
N GLN A 11 14.25 18.88 -34.77
CA GLN A 11 13.58 18.30 -33.59
C GLN A 11 12.08 18.58 -33.66
N SER A 12 11.31 17.61 -34.13
CA SER A 12 9.86 17.62 -33.98
C SER A 12 9.51 17.34 -32.53
N ARG A 13 9.08 18.37 -31.80
CA ARG A 13 8.41 18.20 -30.51
C ARG A 13 7.05 17.55 -30.79
N HIS A 14 6.94 16.26 -30.50
CA HIS A 14 5.63 15.62 -30.34
C HIS A 14 5.02 16.11 -29.03
N GLU A 15 4.30 17.20 -29.04
CA GLU A 15 3.33 17.53 -28.01
C GLU A 15 2.16 16.53 -28.16
N GLY A 16 2.21 15.48 -27.35
CA GLY A 16 1.09 14.56 -27.20
C GLY A 16 -0.09 15.30 -26.59
N THR A 17 -1.06 15.67 -27.39
CA THR A 17 -2.33 16.25 -26.95
C THR A 17 -3.13 15.16 -26.25
N TRP A 18 -3.00 15.06 -24.93
CA TRP A 18 -3.92 14.25 -24.12
C TRP A 18 -5.30 14.89 -24.21
N LEU A 19 -6.27 14.18 -24.78
CA LEU A 19 -7.65 14.64 -24.80
C LEU A 19 -8.16 14.76 -23.37
N PRO A 20 -8.71 15.90 -22.94
CA PRO A 20 -9.28 16.03 -21.62
C PRO A 20 -10.50 15.10 -21.51
N ILE A 21 -10.52 14.25 -20.50
CA ILE A 21 -11.70 13.47 -20.13
C ILE A 21 -12.75 14.48 -19.69
N ARG A 22 -13.74 14.75 -20.55
CA ARG A 22 -14.89 15.61 -20.22
C ARG A 22 -15.81 14.85 -19.28
N GLY A 23 -15.68 15.09 -17.98
CA GLY A 23 -16.57 14.56 -16.95
C GLY A 23 -17.48 15.66 -16.41
N SER A 24 -18.72 15.75 -16.90
CA SER A 24 -19.71 16.69 -16.37
C SER A 24 -20.42 16.23 -15.09
N ALA A 25 -20.10 15.05 -14.54
CA ALA A 25 -20.77 14.49 -13.36
C ALA A 25 -19.97 14.62 -12.04
N VAL A 26 -18.72 15.07 -12.10
CA VAL A 26 -17.81 15.11 -10.92
C VAL A 26 -18.17 16.24 -9.94
N ALA A 27 -18.86 17.29 -10.41
CA ALA A 27 -19.18 18.48 -9.62
C ALA A 27 -20.21 18.25 -8.47
N ALA A 28 -20.94 17.13 -8.48
CA ALA A 28 -21.93 16.80 -7.47
C ALA A 28 -21.42 15.83 -6.38
N THR A 29 -20.29 15.15 -6.60
CA THR A 29 -19.73 14.20 -5.65
C THR A 29 -18.91 14.94 -4.58
N ARG A 30 -19.09 14.59 -3.32
CA ARG A 30 -18.36 15.16 -2.19
C ARG A 30 -17.35 14.15 -1.64
N LEU A 31 -16.27 14.64 -1.10
CA LEU A 31 -15.25 13.85 -0.39
C LEU A 31 -15.32 14.11 1.11
N ALA A 32 -15.09 13.09 1.88
CA ALA A 32 -14.87 13.16 3.31
C ALA A 32 -13.52 12.49 3.64
N LEU A 33 -12.63 13.19 4.32
CA LEU A 33 -11.30 12.67 4.68
C LEU A 33 -11.24 12.27 6.14
N LEU A 34 -10.91 11.01 6.41
CA LEU A 34 -10.61 10.47 7.72
C LEU A 34 -9.10 10.29 7.90
N GLY A 35 -8.56 10.91 8.94
CA GLY A 35 -7.13 10.84 9.26
C GLY A 35 -6.35 12.08 8.81
N THR A 36 -5.73 12.74 9.78
CA THR A 36 -4.91 13.96 9.60
C THR A 36 -3.43 13.70 9.92
N GLY A 37 -3.00 12.44 9.87
CA GLY A 37 -1.61 12.05 10.01
C GLY A 37 -0.81 12.34 8.73
N THR A 38 0.38 11.76 8.63
CA THR A 38 1.32 11.99 7.53
C THR A 38 0.67 11.80 6.14
N VAL A 39 -0.09 10.71 5.93
CA VAL A 39 -0.75 10.43 4.65
C VAL A 39 -1.91 11.38 4.39
N GLY A 40 -2.76 11.64 5.40
CA GLY A 40 -3.90 12.55 5.24
C GLY A 40 -3.45 14.00 4.97
N SER A 41 -2.39 14.45 5.61
CA SER A 41 -1.80 15.77 5.34
C SER A 41 -1.23 15.86 3.92
N ALA A 42 -0.53 14.84 3.46
CA ALA A 42 -0.04 14.76 2.09
C ALA A 42 -1.19 14.70 1.06
N PHE A 43 -2.29 14.02 1.39
CA PHE A 43 -3.49 13.99 0.55
C PHE A 43 -4.07 15.41 0.36
N VAL A 44 -4.24 16.16 1.45
CA VAL A 44 -4.75 17.55 1.38
C VAL A 44 -3.81 18.44 0.57
N ALA A 45 -2.49 18.35 0.79
CA ALA A 45 -1.51 19.13 0.05
C ALA A 45 -1.54 18.83 -1.46
N ARG A 46 -1.67 17.54 -1.84
CA ARG A 46 -1.80 17.12 -3.23
C ARG A 46 -3.14 17.56 -3.84
N TYR A 47 -4.23 17.41 -3.09
CA TYR A 47 -5.56 17.87 -3.51
C TYR A 47 -5.55 19.36 -3.83
N GLN A 48 -4.99 20.19 -2.93
CA GLN A 48 -4.86 21.64 -3.12
C GLN A 48 -4.07 21.97 -4.40
N ARG A 49 -2.92 21.35 -4.59
CA ARG A 49 -2.06 21.55 -5.78
C ARG A 49 -2.80 21.24 -7.07
N LEU A 50 -3.51 20.10 -7.14
CA LEU A 50 -4.28 19.74 -8.34
C LEU A 50 -5.48 20.66 -8.57
N HIS A 51 -6.06 21.21 -7.51
CA HIS A 51 -7.11 22.22 -7.61
C HIS A 51 -6.56 23.53 -8.19
N GLU A 52 -5.38 23.96 -7.76
CA GLU A 52 -4.66 25.12 -8.31
C GLU A 52 -4.28 24.91 -9.78
N ASP A 53 -3.93 23.69 -10.18
CA ASP A 53 -3.69 23.27 -11.56
C ASP A 53 -4.98 23.15 -12.42
N ASN A 54 -6.12 23.64 -11.92
CA ASN A 54 -7.44 23.57 -12.55
C ASN A 54 -7.91 22.15 -12.90
N ARG A 55 -7.49 21.13 -12.15
CA ARG A 55 -8.05 19.78 -12.28
C ARG A 55 -9.43 19.73 -11.64
N THR A 56 -10.38 19.14 -12.34
CA THR A 56 -11.73 18.91 -11.81
C THR A 56 -11.66 17.80 -10.77
N LEU A 57 -11.90 18.14 -9.51
CA LEU A 57 -11.90 17.24 -8.36
C LEU A 57 -13.26 17.29 -7.65
N PRO A 58 -13.74 16.18 -7.06
CA PRO A 58 -14.85 16.25 -6.13
C PRO A 58 -14.56 17.18 -4.96
N SER A 59 -15.55 17.92 -4.49
CA SER A 59 -15.34 18.88 -3.40
C SER A 59 -15.05 18.19 -2.07
N LEU A 60 -14.02 18.62 -1.36
CA LEU A 60 -13.73 18.14 -0.01
C LEU A 60 -14.70 18.79 0.98
N HIS A 61 -15.63 17.98 1.52
CA HIS A 61 -16.73 18.46 2.35
C HIS A 61 -16.33 18.64 3.81
N TRP A 62 -15.55 17.71 4.36
CA TRP A 62 -15.00 17.81 5.71
C TRP A 62 -13.76 16.91 5.90
N ILE A 63 -13.00 17.25 6.95
CA ILE A 63 -11.85 16.49 7.43
C ILE A 63 -12.10 16.08 8.87
N ALA A 64 -11.86 14.83 9.22
CA ALA A 64 -12.02 14.33 10.58
C ALA A 64 -10.81 13.50 11.05
N ASN A 65 -10.64 13.47 12.36
CA ASN A 65 -9.69 12.60 13.06
C ASN A 65 -10.29 12.17 14.40
N ALA A 66 -9.53 11.47 15.24
CA ALA A 66 -9.97 11.02 16.55
C ALA A 66 -10.37 12.17 17.52
N ARG A 67 -10.09 13.43 17.18
CA ARG A 67 -10.41 14.60 18.01
C ARG A 67 -11.74 15.25 17.60
N GLY A 68 -12.15 15.13 16.35
CA GLY A 68 -13.39 15.72 15.83
C GLY A 68 -13.40 15.85 14.32
N GLN A 69 -14.43 16.54 13.84
CA GLN A 69 -14.72 16.80 12.44
C GLN A 69 -14.76 18.29 12.18
N VAL A 70 -14.17 18.72 11.07
CA VAL A 70 -14.12 20.14 10.64
C VAL A 70 -14.66 20.21 9.22
N PRO A 71 -15.66 21.05 8.95
CA PRO A 71 -16.13 21.29 7.59
C PRO A 71 -15.04 21.97 6.75
N CYS A 72 -15.04 21.70 5.46
CA CYS A 72 -14.18 22.36 4.49
C CYS A 72 -15.04 23.31 3.65
N ASP A 73 -14.77 24.60 3.81
CA ASP A 73 -15.38 25.62 2.96
C ASP A 73 -14.47 25.87 1.72
N SER A 74 -13.82 27.01 1.63
CA SER A 74 -12.96 27.37 0.50
C SER A 74 -11.47 27.02 0.71
N ASP A 75 -11.00 26.88 1.96
CA ASP A 75 -9.61 26.59 2.31
C ASP A 75 -9.47 25.23 3.01
N VAL A 76 -9.16 24.21 2.23
CA VAL A 76 -8.95 22.84 2.74
C VAL A 76 -7.74 22.71 3.65
N CYS A 77 -6.71 23.56 3.44
CA CYS A 77 -5.53 23.61 4.30
C CYS A 77 -5.84 24.23 5.66
N ALA A 78 -6.72 25.25 5.72
CA ALA A 78 -7.20 25.78 6.99
C ALA A 78 -8.01 24.76 7.77
N ALA A 79 -8.91 24.01 7.09
CA ALA A 79 -9.67 22.92 7.70
C ALA A 79 -8.75 21.83 8.27
N LEU A 80 -7.69 21.44 7.56
CA LEU A 80 -6.69 20.50 8.06
C LEU A 80 -5.99 21.02 9.32
N ARG A 81 -5.52 22.29 9.29
CA ARG A 81 -4.89 22.92 10.47
C ARG A 81 -5.84 22.95 11.67
N ALA A 82 -7.10 23.31 11.45
CA ALA A 82 -8.11 23.31 12.48
C ALA A 82 -8.34 21.90 13.07
N ALA A 83 -8.48 20.86 12.25
CA ALA A 83 -8.65 19.50 12.68
C ALA A 83 -7.45 18.97 13.51
N VAL A 84 -6.23 19.30 13.10
CA VAL A 84 -4.99 18.95 13.82
C VAL A 84 -4.88 19.68 15.17
N SER A 85 -5.35 20.92 15.24
CA SER A 85 -5.27 21.77 16.45
C SER A 85 -6.37 21.48 17.47
N MET A 86 -7.38 20.66 17.15
CA MET A 86 -8.44 20.33 18.09
C MET A 86 -7.89 19.66 19.36
N PRO A 87 -8.45 19.95 20.55
CA PRO A 87 -8.02 19.31 21.79
C PRO A 87 -8.30 17.79 21.73
N ARG A 88 -7.44 17.01 22.38
CA ARG A 88 -7.69 15.57 22.55
C ARG A 88 -8.94 15.37 23.40
N ARG A 89 -9.80 14.44 22.97
CA ARG A 89 -10.97 14.01 23.72
C ARG A 89 -10.69 12.68 24.39
N GLU A 90 -11.36 12.40 25.51
CA GLU A 90 -11.26 11.10 26.20
C GLU A 90 -11.89 9.98 25.36
N ALA A 91 -12.99 10.25 24.67
CA ALA A 91 -13.63 9.33 23.72
C ALA A 91 -13.22 9.68 22.28
N VAL A 92 -12.94 8.65 21.48
CA VAL A 92 -12.74 8.80 20.03
C VAL A 92 -14.03 9.33 19.40
N CYS A 93 -13.93 10.42 18.66
CA CYS A 93 -15.08 10.97 17.95
C CYS A 93 -15.33 10.13 16.68
N ASP A 94 -16.49 9.48 16.62
CA ASP A 94 -16.96 8.90 15.36
C ASP A 94 -17.35 10.02 14.40
N PRO A 95 -16.95 9.94 13.13
CA PRO A 95 -17.29 10.98 12.15
C PRO A 95 -18.79 10.95 11.85
N ASP A 96 -19.39 12.13 11.80
CA ASP A 96 -20.78 12.27 11.36
C ASP A 96 -20.89 12.13 9.84
N LEU A 97 -21.34 10.97 9.40
CA LEU A 97 -21.56 10.67 7.98
C LEU A 97 -23.01 10.99 7.54
N SER A 98 -23.85 11.56 8.39
CA SER A 98 -25.26 11.86 8.05
C SER A 98 -25.38 12.88 6.92
N THR A 99 -24.37 13.74 6.76
CA THR A 99 -24.30 14.74 5.69
C THR A 99 -23.91 14.16 4.32
N LEU A 100 -23.42 12.92 4.27
CA LEU A 100 -23.04 12.24 3.03
C LEU A 100 -24.21 11.40 2.49
N THR A 101 -24.31 11.37 1.16
CA THR A 101 -25.33 10.64 0.41
C THR A 101 -24.69 9.61 -0.53
N ALA A 102 -25.49 8.68 -1.03
CA ALA A 102 -25.01 7.69 -2.00
C ALA A 102 -24.32 8.38 -3.19
N GLY A 103 -23.14 7.87 -3.54
CA GLY A 103 -22.24 8.44 -4.56
C GLY A 103 -21.16 9.38 -4.00
N ASP A 104 -21.22 9.80 -2.72
CA ASP A 104 -20.12 10.50 -2.08
C ASP A 104 -18.98 9.52 -1.71
N VAL A 105 -17.79 10.06 -1.48
CA VAL A 105 -16.57 9.27 -1.24
C VAL A 105 -16.04 9.52 0.17
N VAL A 106 -15.81 8.45 0.92
CA VAL A 106 -15.07 8.48 2.18
C VAL A 106 -13.63 8.04 1.90
N VAL A 107 -12.67 8.92 2.18
CA VAL A 107 -11.24 8.63 2.08
C VAL A 107 -10.71 8.28 3.46
N ASP A 108 -10.33 7.01 3.68
CA ASP A 108 -9.72 6.55 4.93
C ASP A 108 -8.20 6.52 4.85
N ALA A 109 -7.55 7.55 5.38
CA ALA A 109 -6.12 7.67 5.57
C ALA A 109 -5.66 7.31 7.00
N THR A 110 -6.45 6.49 7.72
CA THR A 110 -6.13 6.05 9.09
C THR A 110 -5.46 4.67 9.11
N ALA A 111 -5.01 4.23 10.28
CA ALA A 111 -4.62 2.86 10.57
C ALA A 111 -5.57 2.19 11.58
N SER A 112 -6.76 2.78 11.80
CA SER A 112 -7.73 2.35 12.80
C SER A 112 -8.51 1.12 12.35
N ASP A 113 -8.55 0.09 13.21
CA ASP A 113 -9.39 -1.09 12.94
C ASP A 113 -10.88 -0.76 13.07
N ALA A 114 -11.24 0.09 14.02
CA ALA A 114 -12.62 0.54 14.20
C ALA A 114 -13.15 1.29 12.96
N VAL A 115 -12.32 2.12 12.31
CA VAL A 115 -12.67 2.78 11.04
C VAL A 115 -12.83 1.76 9.92
N ALA A 116 -11.87 0.84 9.76
CA ALA A 116 -11.95 -0.19 8.74
C ALA A 116 -13.16 -1.13 8.90
N ALA A 117 -13.60 -1.36 10.13
CA ALA A 117 -14.80 -2.14 10.44
C ALA A 117 -16.11 -1.48 9.93
N GLN A 118 -16.10 -0.17 9.70
CA GLN A 118 -17.25 0.56 9.17
C GLN A 118 -17.36 0.52 7.63
N HIS A 119 -16.29 0.14 6.92
CA HIS A 119 -16.27 0.16 5.45
C HIS A 119 -17.45 -0.61 4.82
N PRO A 120 -17.82 -1.83 5.27
CA PRO A 120 -19.00 -2.52 4.73
C PRO A 120 -20.30 -1.73 4.92
N ALA A 121 -20.49 -1.12 6.07
CA ALA A 121 -21.68 -0.33 6.34
C ALA A 121 -21.77 0.94 5.46
N TRP A 122 -20.63 1.58 5.18
CA TRP A 122 -20.59 2.73 4.27
C TRP A 122 -20.89 2.33 2.83
N LEU A 123 -20.30 1.23 2.35
CA LEU A 123 -20.58 0.68 1.02
C LEU A 123 -22.07 0.30 0.87
N ALA A 124 -22.68 -0.31 1.91
CA ALA A 124 -24.10 -0.67 1.91
C ALA A 124 -25.01 0.58 1.82
N ARG A 125 -24.56 1.74 2.32
CA ARG A 125 -25.26 3.04 2.16
C ARG A 125 -25.03 3.67 0.78
N GLY A 126 -24.26 3.04 -0.12
CA GLY A 126 -23.90 3.59 -1.43
C GLY A 126 -22.77 4.61 -1.39
N LEU A 127 -22.06 4.76 -0.25
CA LEU A 127 -20.86 5.58 -0.17
C LEU A 127 -19.67 4.83 -0.78
N HIS A 128 -18.91 5.49 -1.64
CA HIS A 128 -17.65 4.94 -2.09
C HIS A 128 -16.61 5.04 -0.98
N VAL A 129 -15.75 4.04 -0.89
CA VAL A 129 -14.63 4.04 0.07
C VAL A 129 -13.32 4.00 -0.69
N VAL A 130 -12.41 4.92 -0.37
CA VAL A 130 -11.02 4.92 -0.86
C VAL A 130 -10.10 4.87 0.34
N THR A 131 -9.13 3.95 0.37
CA THR A 131 -8.40 3.72 1.61
C THR A 131 -6.93 3.36 1.45
N ALA A 132 -6.10 3.86 2.37
CA ALA A 132 -4.75 3.37 2.65
C ALA A 132 -4.72 2.43 3.89
N ASN A 133 -5.85 2.25 4.56
CA ASN A 133 -5.97 1.42 5.75
C ASN A 133 -5.98 -0.07 5.37
N LYS A 134 -4.88 -0.73 5.66
CA LYS A 134 -4.70 -2.15 5.33
C LYS A 134 -5.67 -3.09 6.05
N ARG A 135 -6.31 -2.61 7.14
CA ARG A 135 -7.21 -3.44 7.98
C ARG A 135 -8.56 -3.73 7.33
N GLY A 136 -8.95 -3.01 6.27
CA GLY A 136 -10.13 -3.35 5.46
C GLY A 136 -9.98 -4.73 4.82
N ASN A 137 -9.20 -4.81 3.76
CA ASN A 137 -8.97 -6.06 3.01
C ASN A 137 -7.86 -6.94 3.59
N GLY A 138 -7.03 -6.45 4.50
CA GLY A 138 -5.97 -7.22 5.17
C GLY A 138 -6.29 -7.60 6.63
N GLY A 139 -7.49 -7.29 7.11
CA GLY A 139 -8.05 -7.75 8.39
C GLY A 139 -8.76 -9.09 8.26
N ASP A 140 -9.85 -9.26 9.03
CA ASP A 140 -10.66 -10.48 9.04
C ASP A 140 -11.20 -10.81 7.65
N LEU A 141 -11.25 -12.10 7.29
CA LEU A 141 -11.75 -12.54 5.99
C LEU A 141 -13.23 -12.17 5.81
N ALA A 142 -14.04 -12.28 6.86
CA ALA A 142 -15.46 -11.91 6.82
C ALA A 142 -15.67 -10.46 6.41
N ARG A 143 -14.83 -9.54 6.95
CA ARG A 143 -14.84 -8.11 6.55
C ARG A 143 -14.46 -7.95 5.08
N ALA A 144 -13.39 -8.59 4.63
CA ALA A 144 -12.94 -8.52 3.24
C ALA A 144 -13.99 -9.08 2.27
N GLN A 145 -14.67 -10.16 2.63
CA GLN A 145 -15.77 -10.73 1.84
C GLN A 145 -16.99 -9.80 1.79
N ALA A 146 -17.35 -9.16 2.91
CA ALA A 146 -18.41 -8.17 2.93
C ALA A 146 -18.10 -6.97 2.03
N ILE A 147 -16.86 -6.45 2.05
CA ILE A 147 -16.40 -5.40 1.14
C ILE A 147 -16.50 -5.87 -0.32
N ALA A 148 -16.01 -7.08 -0.62
CA ALA A 148 -16.04 -7.63 -1.98
C ALA A 148 -17.46 -7.84 -2.51
N GLY A 149 -18.39 -8.30 -1.66
CA GLY A 149 -19.78 -8.52 -2.02
C GLY A 149 -20.58 -7.22 -2.30
N LEU A 150 -20.15 -6.11 -1.72
CA LEU A 150 -20.78 -4.80 -1.92
C LEU A 150 -20.10 -3.98 -3.03
N HIS A 151 -18.86 -4.31 -3.37
CA HIS A 151 -18.12 -3.62 -4.42
C HIS A 151 -18.74 -3.86 -5.80
N GLY A 152 -19.01 -2.78 -6.51
CA GLY A 152 -19.53 -2.84 -7.89
C GLY A 152 -21.05 -2.91 -8.00
N CYS A 153 -21.79 -3.13 -6.91
CA CYS A 153 -23.27 -3.08 -6.92
C CYS A 153 -23.77 -1.62 -6.93
N THR A 154 -23.58 -0.92 -5.83
CA THR A 154 -24.01 0.48 -5.65
C THR A 154 -22.87 1.41 -5.27
N ALA A 155 -21.78 0.85 -4.77
CA ALA A 155 -20.60 1.56 -4.30
C ALA A 155 -19.32 0.92 -4.82
N ARG A 156 -18.21 1.65 -4.74
CA ARG A 156 -16.87 1.21 -5.18
C ARG A 156 -15.89 1.29 -4.04
N TYR A 157 -14.93 0.38 -4.05
CA TYR A 157 -13.86 0.31 -3.06
C TYR A 157 -12.50 0.49 -3.74
N GLY A 158 -11.81 1.57 -3.44
CA GLY A 158 -10.46 1.88 -3.92
C GLY A 158 -9.44 1.63 -2.82
N ASP A 159 -8.59 0.64 -2.98
CA ASP A 159 -7.61 0.22 -1.98
C ASP A 159 -6.18 0.12 -2.53
N SER A 160 -5.92 0.76 -3.67
CA SER A 160 -4.62 0.72 -4.34
C SER A 160 -3.46 1.13 -3.42
N ALA A 161 -3.72 2.09 -2.52
CA ALA A 161 -2.75 2.61 -1.58
C ALA A 161 -2.38 1.65 -0.44
N THR A 162 -3.07 0.51 -0.29
CA THR A 162 -2.86 -0.42 0.84
C THR A 162 -1.63 -1.29 0.69
N VAL A 163 -1.19 -1.60 -0.55
CA VAL A 163 0.00 -2.40 -0.82
C VAL A 163 0.84 -1.75 -1.90
N GLY A 164 2.12 -1.48 -1.57
CA GLY A 164 3.05 -0.87 -2.51
C GLY A 164 2.83 0.62 -2.76
N ALA A 165 2.12 1.31 -1.87
CA ALA A 165 1.80 2.73 -1.99
C ALA A 165 1.18 3.07 -3.36
N GLY A 166 1.94 3.68 -4.29
CA GLY A 166 1.49 4.03 -5.64
C GLY A 166 1.72 2.96 -6.71
N LEU A 167 2.33 1.83 -6.37
CA LEU A 167 2.57 0.76 -7.34
C LEU A 167 1.26 0.09 -7.77
N PRO A 168 1.07 -0.20 -9.07
CA PRO A 168 -0.18 -0.76 -9.60
C PRO A 168 -0.35 -2.27 -9.32
N LEU A 169 -0.01 -2.72 -8.10
CA LEU A 169 -0.01 -4.13 -7.73
C LEU A 169 -1.42 -4.74 -7.75
N LEU A 170 -2.35 -4.10 -7.04
CA LEU A 170 -3.74 -4.59 -6.95
C LEU A 170 -4.47 -4.44 -8.27
N GLN A 171 -4.21 -3.35 -9.01
CA GLN A 171 -4.77 -3.15 -10.34
C GLN A 171 -4.30 -4.23 -11.31
N ALA A 172 -3.00 -4.54 -11.32
CA ALA A 172 -2.44 -5.57 -12.20
C ALA A 172 -3.04 -6.96 -11.90
N ILE A 173 -3.08 -7.35 -10.62
CA ILE A 173 -3.68 -8.63 -10.21
C ILE A 173 -5.16 -8.69 -10.60
N ARG A 174 -5.95 -7.66 -10.30
CA ARG A 174 -7.38 -7.62 -10.63
C ARG A 174 -7.63 -7.61 -12.12
N ALA A 175 -6.81 -6.88 -12.90
CA ALA A 175 -6.93 -6.88 -14.36
C ALA A 175 -6.64 -8.27 -14.96
N LEU A 176 -5.64 -8.99 -14.47
CA LEU A 176 -5.36 -10.36 -14.88
C LEU A 176 -6.54 -11.28 -14.57
N VAL A 177 -7.05 -11.25 -13.33
CA VAL A 177 -8.20 -12.07 -12.90
C VAL A 177 -9.46 -11.74 -13.71
N ALA A 178 -9.77 -10.45 -13.90
CA ALA A 178 -10.92 -10.01 -14.70
C ALA A 178 -10.80 -10.43 -16.18
N GLY A 179 -9.58 -10.51 -16.71
CA GLY A 179 -9.29 -11.03 -18.04
C GLY A 179 -9.29 -12.57 -18.14
N GLY A 180 -9.73 -13.28 -17.09
CA GLY A 180 -9.81 -14.74 -17.05
C GLY A 180 -8.49 -15.44 -16.74
N ASP A 181 -7.44 -14.69 -16.39
CA ASP A 181 -6.15 -15.29 -16.02
C ASP A 181 -6.19 -15.83 -14.57
N ARG A 182 -5.45 -16.89 -14.32
CA ARG A 182 -5.33 -17.48 -12.98
C ARG A 182 -3.98 -17.13 -12.39
N ILE A 183 -3.98 -16.52 -11.21
CA ILE A 183 -2.76 -16.26 -10.44
C ILE A 183 -2.35 -17.57 -9.74
N HIS A 184 -1.13 -18.03 -10.00
CA HIS A 184 -0.55 -19.23 -9.41
C HIS A 184 0.29 -18.93 -8.18
N ALA A 185 1.07 -17.85 -8.24
CA ALA A 185 1.90 -17.42 -7.11
C ALA A 185 2.15 -15.93 -7.14
N VAL A 186 2.32 -15.36 -5.96
CA VAL A 186 2.87 -14.01 -5.76
C VAL A 186 3.96 -14.10 -4.71
N GLU A 187 5.10 -13.53 -5.02
CA GLU A 187 6.22 -13.38 -4.10
C GLU A 187 6.64 -11.91 -4.07
N GLY A 188 6.87 -11.37 -2.88
CA GLY A 188 7.16 -9.93 -2.78
C GLY A 188 8.07 -9.54 -1.63
N LEU A 189 8.95 -8.56 -1.90
CA LEU A 189 9.60 -7.73 -0.92
C LEU A 189 8.62 -6.60 -0.60
N LEU A 190 7.81 -6.79 0.45
CA LEU A 190 6.67 -5.92 0.77
C LEU A 190 6.96 -4.94 1.92
N SER A 191 8.17 -4.97 2.47
CA SER A 191 8.62 -4.08 3.54
C SER A 191 9.88 -3.34 3.11
N GLY A 192 9.82 -2.01 3.11
CA GLY A 192 10.97 -1.15 2.81
C GLY A 192 12.09 -1.28 3.84
N SER A 193 11.75 -1.39 5.14
CA SER A 193 12.72 -1.59 6.22
C SER A 193 13.48 -2.91 6.07
N MET A 194 12.76 -4.02 5.82
CA MET A 194 13.38 -5.32 5.56
C MET A 194 14.19 -5.31 4.26
N GLY A 195 13.69 -4.65 3.22
CA GLY A 195 14.42 -4.46 1.97
C GLY A 195 15.77 -3.80 2.21
N TRP A 196 15.76 -2.67 2.91
CA TRP A 196 16.97 -1.91 3.25
C TRP A 196 17.95 -2.73 4.12
N LEU A 197 17.46 -3.44 5.13
CA LEU A 197 18.28 -4.24 6.03
C LEU A 197 18.99 -5.36 5.28
N PHE A 198 18.27 -6.17 4.49
CA PHE A 198 18.83 -7.32 3.79
C PHE A 198 19.53 -6.99 2.46
N ASP A 199 19.41 -5.77 1.99
CA ASP A 199 20.22 -5.26 0.90
C ASP A 199 21.63 -4.85 1.37
N ARG A 200 21.74 -4.33 2.60
CA ARG A 200 22.99 -3.83 3.19
C ARG A 200 23.71 -4.81 4.09
N TYR A 201 23.00 -5.79 4.65
CA TYR A 201 23.60 -6.75 5.56
C TYR A 201 24.64 -7.64 4.84
N ASP A 202 25.89 -7.54 5.30
CA ASP A 202 27.05 -8.18 4.71
C ASP A 202 27.59 -9.37 5.53
N GLY A 203 26.96 -9.68 6.69
CA GLY A 203 27.42 -10.71 7.61
C GLY A 203 28.72 -10.39 8.37
N MET A 204 29.36 -9.25 8.08
CA MET A 204 30.61 -8.83 8.73
C MET A 204 30.34 -8.09 10.03
N ARG A 205 29.48 -7.10 9.98
CA ARG A 205 29.05 -6.33 11.15
C ARG A 205 27.84 -6.99 11.84
N PRO A 206 27.59 -6.73 13.14
CA PRO A 206 26.40 -7.19 13.83
C PRO A 206 25.12 -6.69 13.15
N PHE A 207 24.12 -7.56 12.98
CA PHE A 207 22.83 -7.17 12.38
C PHE A 207 22.08 -6.12 13.21
N SER A 208 22.20 -6.19 14.55
CA SER A 208 21.67 -5.19 15.46
C SER A 208 22.17 -3.77 15.16
N GLY A 209 23.39 -3.62 14.65
CA GLY A 209 23.93 -2.35 14.19
C GLY A 209 23.16 -1.79 13.01
N PHE A 210 22.87 -2.63 12.01
CA PHE A 210 22.03 -2.22 10.85
C PHE A 210 20.61 -1.84 11.27
N VAL A 211 20.02 -2.54 12.24
CA VAL A 211 18.69 -2.18 12.78
C VAL A 211 18.71 -0.78 13.41
N ARG A 212 19.75 -0.46 14.18
CA ARG A 212 19.91 0.89 14.77
C ARG A 212 20.12 1.96 13.71
N GLU A 213 20.95 1.68 12.70
CA GLU A 213 21.15 2.58 11.56
C GLU A 213 19.84 2.83 10.82
N ALA A 214 19.06 1.78 10.53
CA ALA A 214 17.76 1.88 9.87
C ALA A 214 16.77 2.74 10.67
N ARG A 215 16.73 2.54 12.01
CA ARG A 215 15.90 3.33 12.92
C ARG A 215 16.31 4.79 12.95
N ALA A 216 17.60 5.07 13.06
CA ALA A 216 18.11 6.43 13.06
C ALA A 216 17.85 7.17 11.73
N ALA A 217 17.83 6.45 10.61
CA ALA A 217 17.50 6.96 9.28
C ALA A 217 15.99 7.03 9.01
N GLY A 218 15.13 6.58 9.93
CA GLY A 218 13.67 6.59 9.77
C GLY A 218 13.13 5.52 8.83
N TYR A 219 13.89 4.47 8.53
CA TYR A 219 13.44 3.36 7.70
C TYR A 219 12.64 2.31 8.47
N THR A 220 12.80 2.21 9.80
CA THR A 220 11.97 1.37 10.66
C THR A 220 11.05 2.22 11.52
N GLU A 221 9.99 1.60 12.03
CA GLU A 221 9.17 2.18 13.10
C GLU A 221 10.04 2.48 14.35
N PRO A 222 9.61 3.39 15.23
CA PRO A 222 10.32 3.67 16.49
C PRO A 222 10.60 2.40 17.31
N ASP A 223 9.66 1.47 17.32
CA ASP A 223 9.87 0.10 17.82
C ASP A 223 10.13 -0.85 16.63
N PRO A 224 11.39 -1.25 16.41
CA PRO A 224 11.74 -2.09 15.25
C PRO A 224 11.13 -3.49 15.30
N ARG A 225 10.53 -3.90 16.42
CA ARG A 225 9.82 -5.18 16.54
C ARG A 225 8.61 -5.23 15.61
N LEU A 226 7.98 -4.09 15.33
CA LEU A 226 6.84 -4.01 14.41
C LEU A 226 7.25 -4.41 12.99
N ASP A 227 8.47 -4.04 12.57
CA ASP A 227 9.02 -4.42 11.27
C ASP A 227 9.54 -5.86 11.26
N LEU A 228 10.35 -6.23 12.28
CA LEU A 228 11.01 -7.53 12.39
C LEU A 228 10.01 -8.69 12.62
N GLY A 229 8.82 -8.38 13.14
CA GLY A 229 7.74 -9.35 13.38
C GLY A 229 7.11 -9.91 12.11
N GLY A 230 7.08 -9.13 11.05
CA GLY A 230 6.53 -9.55 9.75
C GLY A 230 5.01 -9.39 9.60
N GLU A 231 4.31 -8.87 10.61
CA GLU A 231 2.84 -8.71 10.56
C GLU A 231 2.35 -7.78 9.45
N ASP A 232 3.06 -6.68 9.19
CA ASP A 232 2.70 -5.77 8.09
C ASP A 232 2.85 -6.45 6.72
N VAL A 233 3.90 -7.27 6.56
CA VAL A 233 4.12 -8.08 5.35
C VAL A 233 3.02 -9.13 5.21
N MET A 234 2.64 -9.82 6.28
CA MET A 234 1.53 -10.78 6.29
C MET A 234 0.22 -10.11 5.87
N ARG A 235 -0.09 -8.94 6.42
CA ARG A 235 -1.32 -8.20 6.09
C ARG A 235 -1.35 -7.77 4.63
N LYS A 236 -0.23 -7.31 4.10
CA LYS A 236 -0.09 -6.99 2.67
C LYS A 236 -0.26 -8.24 1.79
N LEU A 237 0.30 -9.38 2.23
CA LEU A 237 0.15 -10.65 1.52
C LEU A 237 -1.32 -11.11 1.45
N LEU A 238 -2.06 -10.96 2.55
CA LEU A 238 -3.51 -11.25 2.58
C LEU A 238 -4.27 -10.41 1.56
N ILE A 239 -3.97 -9.10 1.47
CA ILE A 239 -4.60 -8.20 0.50
C ILE A 239 -4.32 -8.67 -0.94
N LEU A 240 -3.07 -9.02 -1.26
CA LEU A 240 -2.69 -9.50 -2.58
C LEU A 240 -3.36 -10.84 -2.92
N ALA A 241 -3.43 -11.77 -1.96
CA ALA A 241 -4.07 -13.07 -2.14
C ALA A 241 -5.58 -12.93 -2.37
N ARG A 242 -6.25 -12.09 -1.60
CA ARG A 242 -7.68 -11.79 -1.73
C ARG A 242 -7.99 -11.09 -3.05
N ALA A 243 -7.11 -10.18 -3.50
CA ALA A 243 -7.22 -9.58 -4.84
C ALA A 243 -7.06 -10.61 -5.97
N ALA A 244 -6.31 -11.69 -5.73
CA ALA A 244 -6.16 -12.83 -6.65
C ALA A 244 -7.29 -13.87 -6.53
N GLY A 245 -8.35 -13.59 -5.75
CA GLY A 245 -9.47 -14.49 -5.51
C GLY A 245 -9.17 -15.65 -4.57
N ILE A 246 -8.17 -15.51 -3.69
CA ILE A 246 -7.78 -16.55 -2.72
C ILE A 246 -8.21 -16.08 -1.32
N PRO A 247 -9.20 -16.75 -0.68
CA PRO A 247 -9.77 -16.34 0.61
C PRO A 247 -8.89 -16.84 1.78
N LEU A 248 -7.69 -16.25 1.94
CA LEU A 248 -6.80 -16.59 3.05
C LEU A 248 -7.19 -15.84 4.33
N GLU A 249 -7.11 -16.57 5.47
CA GLU A 249 -7.09 -16.01 6.81
C GLU A 249 -5.64 -15.76 7.29
N ALA A 250 -5.49 -14.96 8.34
CA ALA A 250 -4.17 -14.74 8.94
C ALA A 250 -3.56 -16.03 9.52
N SER A 251 -4.40 -16.94 10.01
CA SER A 251 -4.01 -18.26 10.50
C SER A 251 -3.47 -19.20 9.41
N ASP A 252 -3.80 -18.94 8.14
CA ASP A 252 -3.34 -19.75 7.00
C ASP A 252 -1.93 -19.32 6.54
N VAL A 253 -1.39 -18.24 7.09
CA VAL A 253 -0.08 -17.71 6.73
C VAL A 253 0.94 -18.13 7.77
N GLN A 254 1.91 -18.94 7.39
CA GLN A 254 3.06 -19.23 8.24
C GLN A 254 3.96 -17.99 8.32
N VAL A 255 4.11 -17.42 9.53
CA VAL A 255 4.98 -16.26 9.75
C VAL A 255 6.22 -16.71 10.52
N ASP A 256 7.36 -16.72 9.82
CA ASP A 256 8.69 -16.96 10.41
C ASP A 256 9.28 -15.59 10.80
N SER A 257 8.87 -15.13 12.00
CA SER A 257 9.32 -13.87 12.57
C SER A 257 10.83 -13.87 12.83
N LEU A 258 11.49 -12.73 12.62
CA LEU A 258 12.90 -12.55 12.98
C LEU A 258 13.10 -12.34 14.49
N LEU A 259 12.01 -12.16 15.25
CA LEU A 259 12.07 -11.84 16.67
C LEU A 259 12.31 -13.09 17.52
N PRO A 260 13.49 -13.24 18.18
CA PRO A 260 13.65 -14.21 19.24
C PRO A 260 12.68 -13.91 20.39
N ALA A 261 12.24 -14.92 21.12
CA ALA A 261 11.30 -14.77 22.22
C ALA A 261 11.76 -13.75 23.28
N SER A 262 13.07 -13.65 23.51
CA SER A 262 13.68 -12.68 24.43
C SER A 262 13.52 -11.24 23.99
N LEU A 263 13.55 -10.97 22.66
CA LEU A 263 13.35 -9.65 22.09
C LEU A 263 11.85 -9.32 21.97
N ALA A 264 11.04 -10.28 21.54
CA ALA A 264 9.60 -10.11 21.38
C ALA A 264 8.92 -9.68 22.69
N LYS A 265 9.35 -10.25 23.82
CA LYS A 265 8.80 -9.99 25.16
C LYS A 265 9.54 -8.89 25.94
N ALA A 266 10.53 -8.23 25.34
CA ALA A 266 11.30 -7.19 26.01
C ALA A 266 10.43 -5.98 26.37
N ALA A 267 10.68 -5.37 27.53
CA ALA A 267 10.11 -4.07 27.85
C ALA A 267 10.62 -3.00 26.87
N PRO A 268 9.86 -1.93 26.57
CA PRO A 268 10.22 -0.95 25.53
C PRO A 268 11.62 -0.35 25.69
N ASP A 269 12.05 -0.09 26.91
CA ASP A 269 13.37 0.44 27.28
C ASP A 269 14.51 -0.57 27.11
N ALA A 270 14.20 -1.86 27.16
CA ALA A 270 15.16 -2.97 27.00
C ALA A 270 15.32 -3.46 25.56
N VAL A 271 14.49 -2.98 24.61
CA VAL A 271 14.50 -3.45 23.22
C VAL A 271 15.86 -3.26 22.57
N ASP A 272 16.47 -2.08 22.72
CA ASP A 272 17.75 -1.77 22.08
C ASP A 272 18.89 -2.71 22.53
N ALA A 273 18.97 -3.00 23.83
CA ALA A 273 19.96 -3.93 24.38
C ALA A 273 19.73 -5.37 23.89
N ARG A 274 18.47 -5.76 23.67
CA ARG A 274 18.08 -7.11 23.23
C ARG A 274 18.25 -7.33 21.73
N LEU A 275 18.44 -6.28 20.91
CA LEU A 275 18.69 -6.42 19.47
C LEU A 275 19.90 -7.32 19.16
N ALA A 276 20.90 -7.38 20.04
CA ALA A 276 22.07 -8.24 19.90
C ALA A 276 21.72 -9.74 19.79
N SER A 277 20.55 -10.16 20.28
CA SER A 277 20.08 -11.55 20.14
C SER A 277 19.81 -11.97 18.68
N LEU A 278 19.73 -11.01 17.75
CA LEU A 278 19.59 -11.24 16.32
C LEU A 278 20.93 -11.59 15.63
N ASP A 279 22.06 -11.20 16.22
CA ASP A 279 23.34 -11.16 15.51
C ASP A 279 23.84 -12.55 15.11
N ALA A 280 23.87 -13.51 16.05
CA ALA A 280 24.41 -14.85 15.79
C ALA A 280 23.51 -15.63 14.80
N PRO A 281 22.18 -15.72 14.97
CA PRO A 281 21.31 -16.45 14.04
C PRO A 281 21.35 -15.88 12.61
N LEU A 282 21.38 -14.54 12.47
CA LEU A 282 21.39 -13.92 11.15
C LEU A 282 22.76 -14.02 10.47
N ARG A 283 23.85 -13.98 11.24
CA ARG A 283 25.20 -14.25 10.70
C ARG A 283 25.29 -15.66 10.15
N GLU A 284 24.81 -16.65 10.89
CA GLU A 284 24.77 -18.04 10.45
C GLU A 284 23.93 -18.21 9.18
N SER A 285 22.75 -17.60 9.14
CA SER A 285 21.87 -17.62 7.96
C SER A 285 22.53 -16.96 6.75
N TYR A 286 23.24 -15.83 6.94
CA TYR A 286 23.97 -15.15 5.89
C TYR A 286 25.12 -16.02 5.35
N GLN A 287 25.94 -16.60 6.23
CA GLN A 287 27.06 -17.46 5.84
C GLN A 287 26.60 -18.68 5.06
N ARG A 288 25.46 -19.26 5.41
CA ARG A 288 24.84 -20.37 4.71
C ARG A 288 24.40 -19.95 3.31
N ALA A 289 23.64 -18.86 3.22
CA ALA A 289 23.21 -18.31 1.94
C ALA A 289 24.39 -17.92 1.03
N TRP A 290 25.42 -17.31 1.60
CA TRP A 290 26.63 -16.92 0.86
C TRP A 290 27.34 -18.12 0.23
N ARG A 291 27.52 -19.22 1.00
CA ARG A 291 28.14 -20.47 0.49
C ARG A 291 27.35 -21.06 -0.68
N ASP A 292 26.03 -20.91 -0.67
CA ASP A 292 25.12 -21.42 -1.70
C ASP A 292 24.96 -20.43 -2.88
N GLY A 293 25.69 -19.31 -2.92
CA GLY A 293 25.55 -18.27 -3.95
C GLY A 293 24.20 -17.57 -3.92
N ALA A 294 23.50 -17.62 -2.78
CA ALA A 294 22.18 -17.05 -2.58
C ALA A 294 22.23 -15.71 -1.84
N ARG A 295 21.13 -14.97 -1.89
CA ARG A 295 20.93 -13.71 -1.17
C ARG A 295 19.79 -13.85 -0.17
N LEU A 296 19.99 -13.32 1.02
CA LEU A 296 18.92 -13.27 2.01
C LEU A 296 17.91 -12.19 1.64
N ARG A 297 16.63 -12.54 1.66
CA ARG A 297 15.52 -11.60 1.45
C ARG A 297 14.37 -11.95 2.39
N PHE A 298 13.70 -10.92 2.95
CA PHE A 298 12.49 -11.11 3.73
C PHE A 298 11.29 -11.06 2.80
N VAL A 299 10.63 -12.20 2.61
CA VAL A 299 9.66 -12.43 1.53
C VAL A 299 8.29 -12.75 2.11
N GLY A 300 7.24 -12.08 1.61
CA GLY A 300 5.88 -12.56 1.69
C GLY A 300 5.54 -13.31 0.41
N ALA A 301 5.02 -14.52 0.51
CA ALA A 301 4.67 -15.31 -0.65
C ALA A 301 3.43 -16.16 -0.43
N PHE A 302 2.62 -16.29 -1.48
CA PHE A 302 1.65 -17.39 -1.56
C PHE A 302 1.81 -18.15 -2.88
N GLN A 303 1.46 -19.43 -2.84
CA GLN A 303 1.47 -20.30 -4.00
C GLN A 303 0.27 -21.24 -3.96
N ARG A 304 -0.45 -21.31 -5.07
CA ARG A 304 -1.56 -22.25 -5.27
C ARG A 304 -0.99 -23.59 -5.77
N GLY A 305 -1.28 -24.66 -5.06
CA GLY A 305 -0.96 -26.01 -5.47
C GLY A 305 -1.85 -26.51 -6.63
N VAL A 306 -1.46 -27.63 -7.23
CA VAL A 306 -2.25 -28.30 -8.27
C VAL A 306 -3.58 -28.84 -7.73
N ASP A 307 -3.64 -29.15 -6.44
CA ASP A 307 -4.81 -29.57 -5.68
C ASP A 307 -5.77 -28.42 -5.33
N GLY A 308 -5.41 -27.19 -5.71
CA GLY A 308 -6.15 -25.97 -5.38
C GLY A 308 -5.86 -25.41 -4.00
N ALA A 309 -5.15 -26.13 -3.12
CA ALA A 309 -4.72 -25.60 -1.83
C ALA A 309 -3.75 -24.43 -2.01
N CYS A 310 -3.82 -23.46 -1.10
CA CYS A 310 -2.90 -22.34 -1.10
C CYS A 310 -1.94 -22.44 0.08
N ARG A 311 -0.65 -22.32 -0.17
CA ARG A 311 0.37 -22.18 0.85
C ARG A 311 0.81 -20.74 0.89
N ALA A 312 0.84 -20.15 2.07
CA ALA A 312 1.26 -18.77 2.26
C ALA A 312 2.27 -18.67 3.41
N SER A 313 3.30 -17.85 3.22
CA SER A 313 4.31 -17.66 4.26
C SER A 313 4.96 -16.28 4.16
N VAL A 314 5.46 -15.82 5.30
CA VAL A 314 6.26 -14.62 5.47
C VAL A 314 7.49 -14.98 6.25
N GLY A 315 8.67 -14.60 5.78
CA GLY A 315 9.91 -14.87 6.51
C GLY A 315 11.16 -14.66 5.67
N LEU A 316 12.30 -14.94 6.30
CA LEU A 316 13.61 -14.83 5.67
C LEU A 316 13.86 -16.04 4.76
N ARG A 317 14.26 -15.74 3.52
CA ARG A 317 14.59 -16.76 2.51
C ARG A 317 15.94 -16.51 1.90
N ALA A 318 16.68 -17.58 1.65
CA ALA A 318 17.86 -17.57 0.79
C ALA A 318 17.42 -17.80 -0.66
N LEU A 319 17.57 -16.80 -1.52
CA LEU A 319 17.14 -16.84 -2.91
C LEU A 319 18.36 -16.88 -3.84
N PRO A 320 18.37 -17.69 -4.91
CA PRO A 320 19.42 -17.65 -5.92
C PRO A 320 19.62 -16.22 -6.44
N ALA A 321 20.86 -15.83 -6.77
CA ALA A 321 21.16 -14.47 -7.22
C ALA A 321 20.36 -14.06 -8.48
N ALA A 322 20.01 -15.01 -9.34
CA ALA A 322 19.18 -14.80 -10.53
C ALA A 322 17.66 -14.71 -10.24
N HIS A 323 17.23 -14.91 -8.99
CA HIS A 323 15.82 -14.87 -8.64
C HIS A 323 15.23 -13.47 -8.91
N PRO A 324 13.99 -13.36 -9.44
CA PRO A 324 13.37 -12.08 -9.76
C PRO A 324 13.37 -11.07 -8.61
N LEU A 325 13.27 -11.51 -7.36
CA LEU A 325 13.31 -10.65 -6.18
C LEU A 325 14.72 -10.18 -5.77
N CYS A 326 15.78 -10.67 -6.40
CA CYS A 326 17.16 -10.29 -6.08
C CYS A 326 17.67 -9.10 -6.91
N GLY A 327 16.94 -8.68 -7.94
CA GLY A 327 17.21 -7.43 -8.65
C GLY A 327 16.62 -6.24 -7.88
N GLY A 328 17.18 -5.05 -8.07
CA GLY A 328 16.81 -3.84 -7.33
C GLY A 328 17.56 -3.69 -6.01
N SER A 329 17.42 -2.55 -5.37
CA SER A 329 18.15 -2.17 -4.16
C SER A 329 17.31 -1.27 -3.24
N GLY A 330 17.76 -1.12 -2.01
CA GLY A 330 17.24 -0.16 -1.06
C GLY A 330 15.86 -0.54 -0.49
N THR A 331 14.97 0.46 -0.41
CA THR A 331 13.65 0.34 0.22
C THR A 331 12.51 -0.02 -0.74
N ASP A 332 12.82 -0.24 -2.02
CA ASP A 332 11.80 -0.55 -3.03
C ASP A 332 11.04 -1.82 -2.69
N ASN A 333 9.73 -1.78 -2.90
CA ASN A 333 8.97 -3.01 -3.03
C ASN A 333 9.23 -3.64 -4.41
N ARG A 334 9.33 -4.96 -4.43
CA ARG A 334 9.46 -5.73 -5.66
C ARG A 334 8.60 -6.98 -5.55
N VAL A 335 7.67 -7.12 -6.48
CA VAL A 335 6.67 -8.20 -6.47
C VAL A 335 6.72 -8.94 -7.80
N ALA A 336 6.85 -10.26 -7.72
CA ALA A 336 6.79 -11.17 -8.85
C ALA A 336 5.46 -11.92 -8.84
N ILE A 337 4.70 -11.81 -9.93
CA ILE A 337 3.38 -12.41 -10.10
C ILE A 337 3.47 -13.49 -11.18
N ARG A 338 3.14 -14.73 -10.83
CA ARG A 338 3.04 -15.85 -11.76
C ARG A 338 1.58 -16.18 -12.02
N SER A 339 1.22 -16.25 -13.30
CA SER A 339 -0.14 -16.58 -13.75
C SER A 339 -0.08 -17.53 -14.94
N CYS A 340 -1.23 -17.95 -15.47
CA CYS A 340 -1.25 -18.70 -16.71
C CYS A 340 -0.55 -17.94 -17.86
N ARG A 341 -0.74 -16.63 -17.94
CA ARG A 341 -0.09 -15.74 -18.92
C ARG A 341 1.40 -15.57 -18.68
N TYR A 342 1.81 -15.50 -17.42
CA TYR A 342 3.18 -15.27 -16.98
C TYR A 342 3.77 -16.53 -16.30
N ALA A 343 3.64 -17.70 -16.94
CA ALA A 343 4.08 -18.98 -16.39
C ALA A 343 5.61 -19.16 -16.46
N GLY A 344 6.22 -18.84 -17.60
CA GLY A 344 7.67 -18.98 -17.80
C GLY A 344 8.47 -17.88 -17.08
N GLN A 345 8.11 -16.63 -17.30
CA GLN A 345 8.69 -15.48 -16.60
C GLN A 345 7.59 -14.73 -15.86
N PRO A 346 7.78 -14.40 -14.57
CA PRO A 346 6.77 -13.66 -13.81
C PRO A 346 6.66 -12.22 -14.30
N LEU A 347 5.47 -11.64 -14.18
CA LEU A 347 5.31 -10.19 -14.21
C LEU A 347 5.95 -9.61 -12.96
N VAL A 348 6.93 -8.72 -13.12
CA VAL A 348 7.61 -8.06 -12.01
C VAL A 348 7.23 -6.59 -11.98
N ILE A 349 6.74 -6.14 -10.82
CA ILE A 349 6.44 -4.73 -10.54
C ILE A 349 7.36 -4.27 -9.42
N GLN A 350 8.07 -3.17 -9.63
CA GLN A 350 9.06 -2.63 -8.68
C GLN A 350 8.95 -1.11 -8.60
N GLY A 351 9.25 -0.59 -7.42
CA GLY A 351 9.40 0.83 -7.15
C GLY A 351 9.18 1.18 -5.67
N PRO A 352 9.11 2.48 -5.35
CA PRO A 352 8.86 2.93 -3.99
C PRO A 352 7.56 2.37 -3.42
N GLY A 353 7.66 1.53 -2.39
CA GLY A 353 6.53 0.84 -1.78
C GLY A 353 5.98 1.51 -0.53
N ALA A 354 6.49 2.69 -0.18
CA ALA A 354 6.08 3.51 0.96
C ALA A 354 6.36 5.00 0.68
N GLY A 355 5.80 5.85 1.50
CA GLY A 355 5.96 7.31 1.42
C GLY A 355 4.62 8.04 1.37
N ALA A 356 4.52 9.14 2.11
CA ALA A 356 3.27 9.89 2.27
C ALA A 356 2.74 10.41 0.92
N GLU A 357 3.62 11.01 0.12
CA GLU A 357 3.27 11.61 -1.17
C GLU A 357 2.77 10.55 -2.17
N VAL A 358 3.47 9.42 -2.26
CA VAL A 358 3.10 8.33 -3.19
C VAL A 358 1.78 7.67 -2.76
N THR A 359 1.60 7.49 -1.45
CA THR A 359 0.35 6.93 -0.88
C THR A 359 -0.83 7.89 -1.10
N ALA A 360 -0.61 9.19 -0.86
CA ALA A 360 -1.62 10.22 -1.11
C ALA A 360 -2.00 10.32 -2.60
N ALA A 361 -1.01 10.16 -3.50
CA ALA A 361 -1.25 10.11 -4.93
C ALA A 361 -2.16 8.93 -5.29
N ALA A 362 -1.86 7.73 -4.80
CA ALA A 362 -2.67 6.55 -5.05
C ALA A 362 -4.11 6.66 -4.50
N LEU A 363 -4.28 7.28 -3.33
CA LEU A 363 -5.61 7.59 -2.80
C LEU A 363 -6.38 8.51 -3.75
N LEU A 364 -5.75 9.57 -4.24
CA LEU A 364 -6.41 10.51 -5.13
C LEU A 364 -6.70 9.91 -6.50
N ASP A 365 -5.81 9.06 -7.02
CA ASP A 365 -6.04 8.30 -8.25
C ASP A 365 -7.25 7.35 -8.09
N ASP A 366 -7.41 6.72 -6.93
CA ASP A 366 -8.59 5.90 -6.65
C ASP A 366 -9.86 6.75 -6.52
N VAL A 367 -9.81 7.94 -5.89
CA VAL A 367 -10.94 8.89 -5.86
C VAL A 367 -11.37 9.21 -7.30
N LEU A 368 -10.46 9.61 -8.15
CA LEU A 368 -10.77 9.93 -9.56
C LEU A 368 -11.34 8.72 -10.31
N ARG A 369 -10.81 7.53 -10.07
CA ARG A 369 -11.28 6.30 -10.72
C ARG A 369 -12.70 5.91 -10.28
N VAL A 370 -13.00 5.97 -8.98
CA VAL A 370 -14.34 5.60 -8.48
C VAL A 370 -15.40 6.61 -8.91
N THR A 371 -15.04 7.89 -9.07
CA THR A 371 -15.96 8.95 -9.50
C THR A 371 -16.16 9.02 -11.02
N ALA A 372 -15.11 8.79 -11.83
CA ALA A 372 -15.22 8.77 -13.29
C ALA A 372 -16.18 7.68 -13.79
N ALA A 373 -16.11 6.49 -13.21
CA ALA A 373 -16.98 5.39 -13.60
C ALA A 373 -18.48 5.61 -13.29
N MET A 374 -18.83 6.64 -12.51
CA MET A 374 -20.23 7.06 -12.31
C MET A 374 -20.78 7.90 -13.46
N GLY A 375 -19.92 8.65 -14.13
CA GLY A 375 -20.30 9.44 -15.31
C GLY A 375 -20.79 8.56 -16.46
N GLU A 376 -20.17 7.39 -16.65
CA GLU A 376 -20.54 6.44 -17.70
C GLU A 376 -21.87 5.70 -17.43
N VAL A 377 -22.20 5.43 -16.17
CA VAL A 377 -23.45 4.72 -15.79
C VAL A 377 -24.65 5.65 -15.89
N ARG A 378 -24.50 6.95 -15.67
CA ARG A 378 -25.60 7.94 -15.76
C ARG A 378 -25.87 8.42 -17.18
N SER A 379 -24.97 8.11 -18.14
CA SER A 379 -25.12 8.47 -19.55
C SER A 379 -25.73 7.36 -20.42
N ARG A 380 -26.06 6.21 -19.83
CA ARG A 380 -26.81 5.11 -20.43
C ARG A 380 -28.20 5.01 -19.82
#